data_bc45296f6ca13db939ea70edf3b954c1
#
_entry.id   bc45296f6ca13db939ea70edf3b954c1
#
_cell.length_a   1.000
_cell.length_b   1.000
_cell.length_c   1.000
_cell.angle_alpha   90.00
_cell.angle_beta   90.00
_cell.angle_gamma   90.00
#
_symmetry.space_group_name_H-M   'P 1'
#
loop_
_entity.id
_entity.type
_entity.pdbx_description
1 polymer ?
#
loop_
_entity_poly.entity_id
_entity_poly.type
_entity_poly.pdbx_seq_one_letter_code
_entity_poly.pdbx_strand_id
1 'polypeptide(L)'
;DVRVNGVIVIGYGKTQGVPHKSKTADQVSHYKGKAPEWFNSGIKALLLAPSALNRQPYIVTGAGNKVIFKVKSGFLSQVDLGIGKYFFELGAGKENFEWSSYDRN
;
A
#
# COMPACT_ATOMS: atom_id res chain seq x y z
N ASP A 1 24.73 -13.89 -15.67
CA ASP A 1 23.83 -14.68 -14.82
C ASP A 1 22.45 -14.05 -14.76
N VAL A 2 21.45 -14.91 -14.81
CA VAL A 2 20.05 -14.49 -14.71
C VAL A 2 19.48 -15.04 -13.40
N ARG A 3 18.87 -14.14 -12.62
CA ARG A 3 18.22 -14.53 -11.38
C ARG A 3 16.71 -14.42 -11.55
N VAL A 4 16.00 -15.50 -11.27
CA VAL A 4 14.53 -15.48 -11.33
C VAL A 4 14.00 -15.13 -9.96
N ASN A 5 13.38 -13.95 -9.83
CA ASN A 5 12.79 -13.49 -8.57
C ASN A 5 11.33 -13.92 -8.41
N GLY A 6 10.69 -14.25 -9.50
CA GLY A 6 9.30 -14.68 -9.47
C GLY A 6 8.83 -15.08 -10.86
N VAL A 7 7.65 -15.65 -10.90
CA VAL A 7 7.02 -16.09 -12.14
C VAL A 7 5.58 -15.62 -12.15
N ILE A 8 5.14 -15.06 -13.28
CA ILE A 8 3.76 -14.63 -13.47
C ILE A 8 3.14 -15.52 -14.54
N VAL A 9 2.02 -16.15 -14.21
CA VAL A 9 1.28 -16.99 -15.14
C VAL A 9 0.05 -16.22 -15.62
N ILE A 10 -0.10 -16.13 -16.93
CA ILE A 10 -1.21 -15.41 -17.55
C ILE A 10 -2.04 -16.40 -18.36
N GLY A 11 -3.36 -16.32 -18.21
CA GLY A 11 -4.27 -17.17 -18.93
C GLY A 11 -5.71 -16.85 -18.58
N TYR A 12 -6.61 -17.64 -19.12
CA TYR A 12 -8.03 -17.51 -18.83
C TYR A 12 -8.38 -18.45 -17.69
N GLY A 13 -8.82 -17.86 -16.56
CA GLY A 13 -9.22 -18.63 -15.41
C GLY A 13 -10.59 -19.29 -15.61
N LYS A 14 -10.82 -20.34 -14.84
CA LYS A 14 -12.13 -21.04 -14.86
C LYS A 14 -13.23 -20.15 -14.27
N THR A 15 -12.87 -19.26 -13.34
CA THR A 15 -13.80 -18.32 -12.72
C THR A 15 -13.17 -16.94 -12.72
N GLN A 16 -13.96 -15.90 -12.39
CA GLN A 16 -13.44 -14.53 -12.26
C GLN A 16 -12.69 -14.31 -10.95
N GLY A 17 -12.69 -15.30 -10.09
CA GLY A 17 -12.08 -15.16 -8.78
C GLY A 17 -12.91 -14.33 -7.81
N VAL A 18 -12.37 -14.08 -6.63
CA VAL A 18 -13.00 -13.24 -5.62
C VAL A 18 -11.96 -12.27 -5.09
N PRO A 19 -12.35 -11.03 -4.72
CA PRO A 19 -11.41 -10.09 -4.10
C PRO A 19 -10.96 -10.62 -2.74
N HIS A 20 -9.72 -10.31 -2.36
CA HIS A 20 -9.24 -10.68 -1.03
C HIS A 20 -9.97 -9.83 0.02
N LYS A 21 -9.98 -10.34 1.26
CA LYS A 21 -10.57 -9.61 2.37
C LYS A 21 -9.62 -8.50 2.79
N SER A 22 -10.09 -7.26 2.78
CA SER A 22 -9.26 -6.09 3.09
C SER A 22 -9.52 -5.56 4.49
N LYS A 23 -8.48 -4.98 5.08
CA LYS A 23 -8.63 -4.17 6.29
C LYS A 23 -9.39 -2.90 5.95
N THR A 24 -9.83 -2.19 6.99
CA THR A 24 -10.47 -0.89 6.80
C THR A 24 -9.42 0.21 6.74
N ALA A 25 -9.80 1.37 6.21
CA ALA A 25 -8.90 2.52 6.13
C ALA A 25 -8.37 2.91 7.51
N ASP A 26 -9.21 2.88 8.52
CA ASP A 26 -8.82 3.27 9.89
C ASP A 26 -7.79 2.32 10.50
N GLN A 27 -7.77 1.08 10.04
CA GLN A 27 -6.80 0.09 10.54
C GLN A 27 -5.40 0.29 9.98
N VAL A 28 -5.27 0.92 8.82
CA VAL A 28 -3.99 1.05 8.13
C VAL A 28 -3.49 2.49 8.03
N SER A 29 -4.32 3.48 8.36
CA SER A 29 -3.94 4.87 8.11
C SER A 29 -4.40 5.82 9.21
N HIS A 30 -3.68 6.94 9.29
CA HIS A 30 -4.04 8.06 10.14
C HIS A 30 -3.61 9.35 9.44
N TYR A 31 -4.46 10.35 9.43
CA TYR A 31 -4.13 11.66 8.87
C TYR A 31 -4.34 12.72 9.94
N LYS A 32 -3.36 13.62 10.09
CA LYS A 32 -3.45 14.72 11.04
C LYS A 32 -4.42 15.77 10.52
N GLY A 33 -5.57 15.88 11.16
CA GLY A 33 -6.64 16.77 10.74
C GLY A 33 -7.57 16.08 9.75
N LYS A 34 -8.25 16.87 8.92
CA LYS A 34 -9.17 16.35 7.93
C LYS A 34 -8.38 15.81 6.71
N ALA A 35 -8.53 14.53 6.43
CA ALA A 35 -7.82 13.91 5.31
C ALA A 35 -8.32 14.47 3.98
N PRO A 36 -7.40 14.91 3.10
CA PRO A 36 -7.79 15.35 1.76
C PRO A 36 -8.23 14.17 0.91
N GLU A 37 -8.94 14.46 -0.16
CA GLU A 37 -9.48 13.43 -1.04
C GLU A 37 -8.38 12.55 -1.64
N TRP A 38 -7.24 13.14 -2.03
CA TRP A 38 -6.15 12.35 -2.60
C TRP A 38 -5.60 11.32 -1.60
N PHE A 39 -5.57 11.67 -0.30
CA PHE A 39 -5.11 10.72 0.72
C PHE A 39 -6.10 9.55 0.84
N ASN A 40 -7.37 9.86 0.89
CA ASN A 40 -8.42 8.82 0.98
C ASN A 40 -8.40 7.92 -0.27
N SER A 41 -8.21 8.50 -1.44
CA SER A 41 -8.10 7.73 -2.69
C SER A 41 -6.86 6.84 -2.69
N GLY A 42 -5.75 7.33 -2.14
CA GLY A 42 -4.53 6.53 -2.02
C GLY A 42 -4.72 5.34 -1.09
N ILE A 43 -5.36 5.55 0.05
CA ILE A 43 -5.65 4.46 0.99
C ILE A 43 -6.61 3.43 0.37
N LYS A 44 -7.62 3.90 -0.35
CA LYS A 44 -8.57 3.01 -1.02
C LYS A 44 -7.85 2.11 -2.03
N ALA A 45 -6.93 2.67 -2.81
CA ALA A 45 -6.14 1.90 -3.76
C ALA A 45 -5.19 0.93 -3.03
N LEU A 46 -4.56 1.38 -1.94
CA LEU A 46 -3.69 0.54 -1.13
C LEU A 46 -4.40 -0.71 -0.63
N LEU A 47 -5.65 -0.57 -0.23
CA LEU A 47 -6.40 -1.71 0.31
C LEU A 47 -6.70 -2.78 -0.74
N LEU A 48 -6.49 -2.48 -2.02
CA LEU A 48 -6.59 -3.46 -3.10
C LEU A 48 -5.27 -4.17 -3.37
N ALA A 49 -4.17 -3.71 -2.78
CA ALA A 49 -2.85 -4.27 -3.03
C ALA A 49 -2.71 -5.68 -2.44
N PRO A 50 -2.05 -6.61 -3.15
CA PRO A 50 -1.73 -7.90 -2.55
C PRO A 50 -0.63 -7.76 -1.50
N SER A 51 -0.65 -8.65 -0.52
CA SER A 51 0.40 -8.70 0.50
C SER A 51 0.65 -10.14 0.91
N ALA A 52 1.83 -10.40 1.44
CA ALA A 52 2.22 -11.75 1.86
C ALA A 52 1.25 -12.25 2.92
N LEU A 53 0.68 -13.43 2.71
CA LEU A 53 -0.30 -14.05 3.61
C LEU A 53 -1.52 -13.15 3.87
N ASN A 54 -1.78 -12.19 2.99
CA ASN A 54 -2.86 -11.20 3.11
C ASN A 54 -2.82 -10.44 4.45
N ARG A 55 -1.62 -10.23 5.01
CA ARG A 55 -1.48 -9.57 6.31
C ARG A 55 -1.75 -8.07 6.27
N GLN A 56 -1.54 -7.45 5.11
CA GLN A 56 -1.76 -6.01 4.93
C GLN A 56 -1.11 -5.21 6.07
N PRO A 57 0.22 -5.32 6.23
CA PRO A 57 0.90 -4.82 7.44
C PRO A 57 1.18 -3.31 7.38
N TYR A 58 0.33 -2.56 6.74
CA TYR A 58 0.59 -1.15 6.43
C TYR A 58 0.28 -0.23 7.59
N ILE A 59 1.12 0.80 7.75
CA ILE A 59 0.88 1.91 8.66
C ILE A 59 1.20 3.17 7.87
N VAL A 60 0.17 3.92 7.46
CA VAL A 60 0.32 5.10 6.63
C VAL A 60 -0.14 6.32 7.42
N THR A 61 0.75 7.28 7.58
CA THR A 61 0.41 8.52 8.26
C THR A 61 0.61 9.69 7.32
N GLY A 62 -0.29 10.66 7.40
CA GLY A 62 -0.21 11.85 6.56
C GLY A 62 -0.41 13.12 7.36
N ALA A 63 0.24 14.19 6.91
CA ALA A 63 0.07 15.54 7.45
C ALA A 63 0.43 16.53 6.35
N GLY A 64 -0.46 17.46 6.03
CA GLY A 64 -0.27 18.36 4.91
C GLY A 64 -0.13 17.56 3.62
N ASN A 65 0.95 17.77 2.87
CA ASN A 65 1.25 17.00 1.68
C ASN A 65 2.35 15.95 1.90
N LYS A 66 2.66 15.64 3.15
CA LYS A 66 3.70 14.65 3.50
C LYS A 66 3.05 13.35 3.94
N VAL A 67 3.59 12.24 3.43
CA VAL A 67 3.09 10.90 3.78
C VAL A 67 4.26 10.02 4.21
N ILE A 68 4.07 9.33 5.33
CA ILE A 68 5.03 8.34 5.83
C ILE A 68 4.38 6.98 5.67
N PHE A 69 5.08 6.06 5.02
CA PHE A 69 4.58 4.71 4.78
C PHE A 69 5.51 3.71 5.47
N LYS A 70 4.96 2.95 6.38
CA LYS A 70 5.68 1.91 7.11
C LYS A 70 4.96 0.58 6.99
N VAL A 71 5.69 -0.49 7.23
CA VAL A 71 5.10 -1.82 7.36
C VAL A 71 5.57 -2.43 8.67
N LYS A 72 4.70 -3.23 9.28
CA LYS A 72 5.08 -4.03 10.44
C LYS A 72 6.04 -5.12 9.97
N SER A 73 7.04 -5.42 10.79
CA SER A 73 8.01 -6.47 10.53
C SER A 73 7.34 -7.81 10.31
N GLY A 74 7.86 -8.61 9.41
CA GLY A 74 7.33 -9.93 9.17
C GLY A 74 7.75 -10.49 7.83
N PHE A 75 7.14 -11.61 7.44
CA PHE A 75 7.47 -12.32 6.21
C PHE A 75 7.22 -11.43 4.99
N LEU A 76 8.27 -11.22 4.18
CA LEU A 76 8.23 -10.41 2.96
C LEU A 76 7.72 -8.97 3.17
N SER A 77 7.93 -8.41 4.37
CA SER A 77 7.43 -7.07 4.68
C SER A 77 8.00 -5.98 3.76
N GLN A 78 9.26 -6.11 3.31
CA GLN A 78 9.86 -5.13 2.40
C GLN A 78 9.25 -5.20 1.00
N VAL A 79 8.85 -6.39 0.57
CA VAL A 79 8.13 -6.56 -0.70
C VAL A 79 6.75 -5.91 -0.59
N ASP A 80 6.06 -6.15 0.52
CA ASP A 80 4.75 -5.53 0.79
C ASP A 80 4.86 -4.01 0.81
N LEU A 81 5.94 -3.48 1.39
CA LEU A 81 6.18 -2.04 1.43
C LEU A 81 6.24 -1.45 0.02
N GLY A 82 7.03 -2.07 -0.86
CA GLY A 82 7.16 -1.58 -2.23
C GLY A 82 5.88 -1.64 -3.02
N ILE A 83 5.16 -2.76 -2.92
CA ILE A 83 3.89 -2.93 -3.61
C ILE A 83 2.85 -1.93 -3.08
N GLY A 84 2.77 -1.80 -1.76
CA GLY A 84 1.80 -0.90 -1.12
C GLY A 84 2.05 0.56 -1.48
N LYS A 85 3.31 0.99 -1.47
CA LYS A 85 3.64 2.37 -1.86
C LYS A 85 3.21 2.66 -3.29
N TYR A 86 3.43 1.73 -4.20
CA TYR A 86 3.05 1.90 -5.59
C TYR A 86 1.53 2.04 -5.74
N PHE A 87 0.77 1.16 -5.07
CA PHE A 87 -0.69 1.24 -5.11
C PHE A 87 -1.19 2.56 -4.54
N PHE A 88 -0.59 3.01 -3.44
CA PHE A 88 -0.97 4.31 -2.85
C PHE A 88 -0.70 5.44 -3.84
N GLU A 89 0.46 5.43 -4.50
CA GLU A 89 0.81 6.46 -5.50
C GLU A 89 -0.19 6.49 -6.64
N LEU A 90 -0.63 5.33 -7.11
CA LEU A 90 -1.61 5.25 -8.19
C LEU A 90 -2.94 5.88 -7.79
N GLY A 91 -3.37 5.64 -6.56
CA GLY A 91 -4.64 6.18 -6.08
C GLY A 91 -4.58 7.65 -5.70
N ALA A 92 -3.49 8.07 -5.08
CA ALA A 92 -3.35 9.44 -4.57
C ALA A 92 -2.90 10.44 -5.63
N GLY A 93 -2.09 10.00 -6.60
CA GLY A 93 -1.45 10.87 -7.56
C GLY A 93 -0.15 11.46 -7.00
N LYS A 94 0.96 11.15 -7.63
CA LYS A 94 2.28 11.56 -7.14
C LYS A 94 2.45 13.07 -7.05
N GLU A 95 1.72 13.82 -7.84
CA GLU A 95 1.77 15.28 -7.86
C GLU A 95 1.13 15.91 -6.61
N ASN A 96 0.36 15.13 -5.84
CA ASN A 96 -0.40 15.66 -4.71
C ASN A 96 0.33 15.59 -3.38
N PHE A 97 1.41 14.80 -3.30
CA PHE A 97 2.08 14.59 -2.03
C PHE A 97 3.55 14.26 -2.23
N GLU A 98 4.28 14.24 -1.13
CA GLU A 98 5.68 13.81 -1.09
C GLU A 98 5.84 12.73 -0.02
N TRP A 99 6.62 11.70 -0.35
CA TRP A 99 7.04 10.74 0.66
C TRP A 99 7.97 11.41 1.66
N SER A 100 7.68 11.22 2.93
CA SER A 100 8.53 11.72 4.00
C SER A 100 9.31 10.57 4.59
N SER A 101 10.57 10.81 4.92
CA SER A 101 11.35 9.80 5.61
C SER A 101 10.90 9.70 7.06
N TYR A 102 11.16 8.53 7.64
CA TYR A 102 10.86 8.31 9.04
C TYR A 102 11.62 9.30 9.92
N ASP A 103 10.89 10.00 10.77
CA ASP A 103 11.49 10.90 11.73
C ASP A 103 11.87 10.10 12.97
N ARG A 104 13.13 10.16 13.33
CA ARG A 104 13.67 9.41 14.46
C ARG A 104 13.59 10.17 15.79
N ASN A 105 13.13 11.39 15.74
CA ASN A 105 13.04 12.20 16.94
C ASN A 105 11.88 11.81 17.82
#